data_b19ac79ee539b364ef316734c56064cd
#
_entry.id   b19ac79ee539b364ef316734c56064cd
#
_cell.length_a   1.000
_cell.length_b   1.000
_cell.length_c   1.000
_cell.angle_alpha   90.00
_cell.angle_beta   90.00
_cell.angle_gamma   90.00
#
_symmetry.space_group_name_H-M   'P 1'
#
loop_
_entity.id
_entity.type
_entity.pdbx_description
1 polymer ?
#
loop_
_entity_poly.entity_id
_entity_poly.type
_entity_poly.pdbx_seq_one_letter_code
_entity_poly.pdbx_strand_id
1 'polypeptide(L)'
;MHTLQVLEKKLGYTFRCKEQLQAALYHSSYANEHRAGGITSNERLEFLGDAVLGFVTAEYLYAKHPDLPEGDLTRIRAALVCEESLHEVAQSLDLGRYLKLGRG
;
A
#
# COMPACT_ATOMS: atom_id res chain seq x y z
N MET A 1 7.35 12.55 -15.87
CA MET A 1 6.74 11.35 -16.38
C MET A 1 6.43 10.36 -15.27
N HIS A 2 5.21 9.82 -15.27
CA HIS A 2 4.73 8.99 -14.15
C HIS A 2 4.64 7.53 -14.58
N THR A 3 5.80 6.93 -14.89
CA THR A 3 5.85 5.52 -15.29
C THR A 3 5.98 4.62 -14.06
N LEU A 4 5.59 3.36 -14.21
CA LEU A 4 5.74 2.39 -13.14
C LEU A 4 7.20 2.19 -12.75
N GLN A 5 8.13 2.33 -13.69
CA GLN A 5 9.56 2.24 -13.39
C GLN A 5 10.00 3.32 -12.40
N VAL A 6 9.47 4.54 -12.54
CA VAL A 6 9.78 5.63 -11.62
C VAL A 6 9.22 5.32 -10.24
N LEU A 7 8.00 4.79 -10.18
CA LEU A 7 7.41 4.39 -8.90
C LEU A 7 8.23 3.29 -8.24
N GLU A 8 8.68 2.30 -9.01
CA GLU A 8 9.51 1.21 -8.48
C GLU A 8 10.81 1.75 -7.87
N LYS A 9 11.41 2.74 -8.49
CA LYS A 9 12.62 3.36 -7.93
C LYS A 9 12.33 4.03 -6.59
N LYS A 10 11.18 4.69 -6.47
CA LYS A 10 10.78 5.33 -5.20
C LYS A 10 10.52 4.29 -4.12
N LEU A 11 9.95 3.14 -4.50
CA LEU A 11 9.67 2.05 -3.57
C LEU A 11 10.93 1.27 -3.20
N GLY A 12 11.98 1.37 -4.01
CA GLY A 12 13.19 0.58 -3.82
C GLY A 12 13.00 -0.90 -4.15
N TYR A 13 12.06 -1.22 -5.03
CA TYR A 13 11.72 -2.60 -5.36
C TYR A 13 11.28 -2.71 -6.82
N THR A 14 11.78 -3.71 -7.52
CA THR A 14 11.42 -3.98 -8.91
C THR A 14 10.53 -5.22 -8.95
N PHE A 15 9.30 -5.05 -9.39
CA PHE A 15 8.34 -6.15 -9.46
C PHE A 15 8.69 -7.11 -10.59
N ARG A 16 8.65 -8.40 -10.31
CA ARG A 16 8.83 -9.43 -11.34
C ARG A 16 7.61 -9.51 -12.25
N CYS A 17 6.43 -9.37 -11.67
CA CYS A 17 5.17 -9.39 -12.40
C CYS A 17 4.60 -7.96 -12.35
N LYS A 18 4.74 -7.21 -13.44
CA LYS A 18 4.30 -5.82 -13.50
C LYS A 18 2.78 -5.71 -13.38
N GLU A 19 2.05 -6.73 -13.78
CA GLU A 19 0.60 -6.76 -13.68
C GLU A 19 0.13 -6.68 -12.22
N GLN A 20 0.91 -7.20 -11.29
CA GLN A 20 0.58 -7.10 -9.87
C GLN A 20 0.66 -5.65 -9.38
N LEU A 21 1.70 -4.93 -9.81
CA LEU A 21 1.82 -3.52 -9.46
C LEU A 21 0.69 -2.71 -10.10
N GLN A 22 0.39 -2.99 -11.36
CA GLN A 22 -0.72 -2.31 -12.05
C GLN A 22 -2.04 -2.55 -11.33
N ALA A 23 -2.30 -3.80 -10.96
CA ALA A 23 -3.54 -4.15 -10.26
C ALA A 23 -3.68 -3.40 -8.93
N ALA A 24 -2.57 -3.22 -8.22
CA ALA A 24 -2.58 -2.52 -6.95
C ALA A 24 -2.98 -1.05 -7.10
N LEU A 25 -2.83 -0.49 -8.29
CA LEU A 25 -3.10 0.91 -8.55
C LEU A 25 -4.51 1.17 -9.09
N TYR A 26 -5.33 0.14 -9.28
CA TYR A 26 -6.69 0.29 -9.82
C TYR A 26 -7.71 0.50 -8.69
N HIS A 27 -8.14 1.75 -8.52
CA HIS A 27 -9.21 2.05 -7.60
C HIS A 27 -10.54 1.48 -8.11
N SER A 28 -11.49 1.23 -7.21
CA SER A 28 -12.79 0.68 -7.59
C SER A 28 -13.53 1.53 -8.63
N SER A 29 -13.41 2.86 -8.55
CA SER A 29 -14.04 3.75 -9.52
C SER A 29 -13.51 3.52 -10.94
N TYR A 30 -12.21 3.30 -11.07
CA TYR A 30 -11.59 3.01 -12.36
C TYR A 30 -12.04 1.64 -12.88
N ALA A 31 -12.01 0.64 -11.99
CA ALA A 31 -12.40 -0.73 -12.35
C ALA A 31 -13.86 -0.77 -12.82
N ASN A 32 -14.75 -0.04 -12.16
CA ASN A 32 -16.15 0.03 -12.54
C ASN A 32 -16.34 0.60 -13.94
N GLU A 33 -15.53 1.59 -14.33
CA GLU A 33 -15.61 2.19 -15.66
C GLU A 33 -14.97 1.31 -16.75
N HIS A 34 -14.13 0.36 -16.35
CA HIS A 34 -13.39 -0.49 -17.28
C HIS A 34 -13.74 -1.97 -17.11
N ARG A 35 -14.93 -2.26 -16.63
CA ARG A 35 -15.37 -3.62 -16.35
C ARG A 35 -15.33 -4.52 -17.57
N ALA A 36 -15.67 -3.98 -18.72
CA ALA A 36 -15.66 -4.75 -19.97
C ALA A 36 -14.26 -5.22 -20.37
N GLY A 37 -13.21 -4.52 -19.92
CA GLY A 37 -11.83 -4.89 -20.17
C GLY A 37 -11.26 -5.90 -19.18
N GLY A 38 -12.08 -6.40 -18.26
CA GLY A 38 -11.64 -7.38 -17.27
C GLY A 38 -10.83 -6.78 -16.11
N ILE A 39 -10.85 -5.46 -15.96
CA ILE A 39 -10.11 -4.80 -14.88
C ILE A 39 -10.89 -4.90 -13.58
N THR A 40 -10.22 -5.35 -12.54
CA THR A 40 -10.80 -5.46 -11.19
C THR A 40 -10.11 -4.46 -10.26
N SER A 41 -10.82 -4.08 -9.20
CA SER A 41 -10.27 -3.12 -8.22
C SER A 41 -9.20 -3.77 -7.35
N ASN A 42 -8.47 -2.92 -6.63
CA ASN A 42 -7.43 -3.36 -5.71
C ASN A 42 -7.97 -3.69 -4.31
N GLU A 43 -9.29 -3.81 -4.14
CA GLU A 43 -9.88 -4.04 -2.82
C GLU A 43 -9.36 -5.30 -2.14
N ARG A 44 -9.23 -6.39 -2.89
CA ARG A 44 -8.72 -7.63 -2.31
C ARG A 44 -7.24 -7.52 -1.95
N LEU A 45 -6.46 -6.83 -2.76
CA LEU A 45 -5.05 -6.57 -2.45
C LEU A 45 -4.92 -5.67 -1.23
N GLU A 46 -5.81 -4.70 -1.10
CA GLU A 46 -5.85 -3.84 0.08
C GLU A 46 -6.10 -4.65 1.34
N PHE A 47 -7.06 -5.57 1.29
CA PHE A 47 -7.35 -6.44 2.43
C PHE A 47 -6.12 -7.25 2.83
N LEU A 48 -5.48 -7.89 1.86
CA LEU A 48 -4.28 -8.68 2.12
C LEU A 48 -3.13 -7.80 2.58
N GLY A 49 -2.94 -6.67 1.93
CA GLY A 49 -1.86 -5.75 2.25
C GLY A 49 -1.96 -5.17 3.66
N ASP A 50 -3.17 -4.95 4.12
CA ASP A 50 -3.39 -4.48 5.49
C ASP A 50 -2.83 -5.48 6.51
N ALA A 51 -3.09 -6.77 6.29
CA ALA A 51 -2.58 -7.82 7.16
C ALA A 51 -1.06 -7.93 7.07
N VAL A 52 -0.50 -7.82 5.86
CA VAL A 52 0.96 -7.87 5.65
C VAL A 52 1.63 -6.69 6.35
N LEU A 53 1.08 -5.50 6.20
CA LEU A 53 1.63 -4.31 6.84
C LEU A 53 1.63 -4.45 8.36
N GLY A 54 0.54 -4.96 8.91
CA GLY A 54 0.44 -5.20 10.36
C GLY A 54 1.48 -6.20 10.83
N PHE A 55 1.66 -7.28 10.09
CA PHE A 55 2.63 -8.32 10.44
C PHE A 55 4.07 -7.79 10.38
N VAL A 56 4.44 -7.13 9.29
CA VAL A 56 5.80 -6.61 9.11
C VAL A 56 6.12 -5.58 10.18
N THR A 57 5.17 -4.71 10.50
CA THR A 57 5.34 -3.71 11.54
C THR A 57 5.53 -4.38 12.91
N ALA A 58 4.71 -5.40 13.19
CA ALA A 58 4.81 -6.13 14.46
C ALA A 58 6.16 -6.83 14.59
N GLU A 59 6.63 -7.47 13.54
CA GLU A 59 7.92 -8.15 13.52
C GLU A 59 9.06 -7.17 13.79
N TYR A 60 9.02 -6.03 13.12
CA TYR A 60 10.03 -4.99 13.30
C TYR A 60 10.08 -4.50 14.75
N LEU A 61 8.91 -4.17 15.31
CA LEU A 61 8.82 -3.66 16.67
C LEU A 61 9.23 -4.69 17.70
N TYR A 62 8.84 -5.94 17.50
CA TYR A 62 9.21 -7.04 18.38
C TYR A 62 10.73 -7.19 18.48
N ALA A 63 11.40 -7.13 17.34
CA ALA A 63 12.85 -7.28 17.30
C ALA A 63 13.58 -6.05 17.84
N LYS A 64 13.06 -4.86 17.52
CA LYS A 64 13.74 -3.61 17.88
C LYS A 64 13.55 -3.21 19.33
N HIS A 65 12.42 -3.56 19.92
CA HIS A 65 12.06 -3.15 21.28
C HIS A 65 11.80 -4.35 22.18
N PRO A 66 12.83 -5.15 22.49
CA PRO A 66 12.64 -6.37 23.28
C PRO A 66 12.17 -6.11 24.72
N ASP A 67 12.35 -4.88 25.22
CA ASP A 67 11.98 -4.53 26.58
C ASP A 67 10.56 -3.96 26.73
N LEU A 68 9.87 -3.73 25.62
CA LEU A 68 8.53 -3.16 25.68
C LEU A 68 7.47 -4.24 25.85
N PRO A 69 6.49 -4.02 26.73
CA PRO A 69 5.38 -4.96 26.88
C PRO A 69 4.42 -4.88 25.67
N GLU A 70 3.60 -5.92 25.54
CA GLU A 70 2.65 -6.03 24.41
C GLU A 70 1.79 -4.80 24.23
N GLY A 71 1.28 -4.21 25.31
CA GLY A 71 0.43 -3.03 25.22
C GLY A 71 1.10 -1.86 24.52
N ASP A 72 2.38 -1.63 24.83
CA ASP A 72 3.15 -0.56 24.21
C ASP A 72 3.40 -0.87 22.73
N LEU A 73 3.76 -2.11 22.41
CA LEU A 73 3.98 -2.54 21.03
C LEU A 73 2.71 -2.37 20.20
N THR A 74 1.55 -2.72 20.78
CA THR A 74 0.26 -2.57 20.10
C THR A 74 -0.05 -1.11 19.81
N ARG A 75 0.20 -0.21 20.77
CA ARG A 75 -0.03 1.22 20.56
C ARG A 75 0.87 1.80 19.50
N ILE A 76 2.16 1.43 19.54
CA ILE A 76 3.12 1.92 18.54
C ILE A 76 2.73 1.44 17.16
N ARG A 77 2.38 0.15 17.02
CA ARG A 77 1.94 -0.38 15.72
C ARG A 77 0.72 0.39 15.20
N ALA A 78 -0.27 0.61 16.05
CA ALA A 78 -1.46 1.34 15.65
C ALA A 78 -1.13 2.75 15.15
N ALA A 79 -0.18 3.43 15.80
CA ALA A 79 0.24 4.76 15.37
C ALA A 79 0.99 4.74 14.04
N LEU A 80 1.73 3.67 13.75
CA LEU A 80 2.50 3.56 12.51
C LEU A 80 1.63 3.19 11.31
N VAL A 81 0.58 2.40 11.52
CA VAL A 81 -0.27 1.93 10.42
C VAL A 81 -1.61 2.68 10.33
N CYS A 82 -1.75 3.78 11.04
CA CYS A 82 -2.97 4.57 10.95
C CYS A 82 -3.05 5.32 9.63
N GLU A 83 -4.26 5.76 9.29
CA GLU A 83 -4.52 6.45 8.03
C GLU A 83 -3.61 7.66 7.82
N GLU A 84 -3.41 8.48 8.87
CA GLU A 84 -2.57 9.67 8.78
C GLU A 84 -1.12 9.33 8.43
N SER A 85 -0.54 8.33 9.10
CA SER A 85 0.84 7.93 8.84
C SER A 85 0.99 7.36 7.45
N LEU A 86 0.04 6.54 7.00
CA LEU A 86 0.07 5.96 5.66
C LEU A 86 -0.11 7.03 4.60
N HIS A 87 -0.94 8.04 4.88
CA HIS A 87 -1.12 9.16 3.97
C HIS A 87 0.19 9.94 3.77
N GLU A 88 0.94 10.17 4.85
CA GLU A 88 2.23 10.83 4.76
C GLU A 88 3.21 10.05 3.88
N VAL A 89 3.24 8.73 4.04
CA VAL A 89 4.09 7.87 3.22
C VAL A 89 3.66 7.94 1.76
N ALA A 90 2.35 7.87 1.50
CA ALA A 90 1.81 7.96 0.15
C ALA A 90 2.19 9.30 -0.50
N GLN A 91 2.14 10.39 0.25
CA GLN A 91 2.56 11.70 -0.26
C GLN A 91 4.05 11.73 -0.58
N SER A 92 4.88 11.14 0.28
CA SER A 92 6.33 11.10 0.04
C SER A 92 6.69 10.30 -1.20
N LEU A 93 5.88 9.31 -1.55
CA LEU A 93 6.03 8.50 -2.76
C LEU A 93 5.35 9.14 -3.97
N ASP A 94 4.59 10.21 -3.76
CA ASP A 94 3.77 10.85 -4.80
C ASP A 94 2.82 9.82 -5.43
N LEU A 95 2.28 8.94 -4.59
CA LEU A 95 1.52 7.77 -5.02
C LEU A 95 0.26 8.14 -5.80
N GLY A 96 -0.37 9.26 -5.45
CA GLY A 96 -1.58 9.71 -6.12
C GLY A 96 -1.44 9.87 -7.62
N ARG A 97 -0.23 10.17 -8.10
CA ARG A 97 0.02 10.35 -9.53
C ARG A 97 -0.01 9.04 -10.31
N TYR A 98 0.14 7.92 -9.61
CA TYR A 98 0.19 6.59 -10.25
C TYR A 98 -1.13 5.85 -10.14
N LEU A 99 -2.04 6.33 -9.31
CA LEU A 99 -3.34 5.68 -9.12
C LEU A 99 -4.21 5.86 -10.34
N LYS A 100 -4.97 4.83 -10.68
CA LYS A 100 -5.98 4.89 -11.74
C LYS A 100 -7.34 5.10 -11.07
N LEU A 101 -7.89 6.27 -11.28
CA LEU A 101 -9.17 6.68 -10.71
C LEU A 101 -10.20 6.88 -11.82
N GLY A 102 -11.46 6.57 -11.52
CA GLY A 102 -12.55 6.87 -12.41
C GLY A 102 -12.91 8.35 -12.34
N ARG A 103 -13.81 8.75 -13.24
CA ARG A 103 -14.23 10.15 -13.35
C ARG A 103 -15.30 10.54 -12.35
N GLY A 104 -16.07 9.57 -11.91
CA GLY A 104 -17.18 9.80 -11.01
C GLY A 104 -16.99 9.19 -9.65
#